data_0c8baeea37ec08e12bf266a461b969ef
#
_entry.id   0c8baeea37ec08e12bf266a461b969ef
#
_cell.length_a   1.000
_cell.length_b   1.000
_cell.length_c   1.000
_cell.angle_alpha   90.00
_cell.angle_beta   90.00
_cell.angle_gamma   90.00
#
_symmetry.space_group_name_H-M   'P 1'
#
loop_
_entity.id
_entity.type
_entity.pdbx_description
1 polymer ?
#
loop_
_entity_poly.entity_id
_entity_poly.type
_entity_poly.pdbx_seq_one_letter_code
_entity_poly.pdbx_strand_id
1 'polypeptide(L)'
;MRIRNTIIAGILVSFISLVEADSSYSYIEQHPLKIAVANNIEMSYREIGVRDNPKVLLIMGLGASHLVHGDNLVRGIEQAGYQVLIFDNRDTGGSTRFDDWGQPTIWWQLLKDKLGFRVDAPYALEDMTADAVGLLDAVGYEDAHVIGFSMGGMIAQQLAAKHPDRVRTLTSVMSTTFAKHLPPPTQAAETALTDLASGETSESRAEAIRKRGFYPESMPRQMMAIFKTGDRSNEVKTIDVDTLVIHGADDGLIPPAHGEHTAELIRGSELVIFPGMGHNIPKDVLPKMLGYMIDHMKTADYGKGTLNPALD
;
A
#
# COMPACT_ATOMS: atom_id res chain seq x y z
N MET A 1 -30.58 10.50 -19.24
CA MET A 1 -30.38 9.55 -18.13
C MET A 1 -29.60 8.28 -18.52
N ARG A 2 -29.46 7.88 -19.79
CA ARG A 2 -28.66 6.70 -20.23
C ARG A 2 -27.15 6.96 -20.41
N ILE A 3 -26.72 8.18 -20.63
CA ILE A 3 -25.29 8.53 -20.87
C ILE A 3 -24.46 8.56 -19.57
N ARG A 4 -25.08 8.88 -18.42
CA ARG A 4 -24.40 8.88 -17.12
C ARG A 4 -23.91 7.49 -16.67
N ASN A 5 -24.71 6.44 -16.94
CA ASN A 5 -24.38 5.07 -16.51
C ASN A 5 -23.23 4.42 -17.30
N THR A 6 -22.96 4.87 -18.52
CA THR A 6 -21.90 4.29 -19.37
C THR A 6 -20.51 4.86 -18.99
N ILE A 7 -20.45 6.12 -18.56
CA ILE A 7 -19.22 6.78 -18.09
C ILE A 7 -18.83 6.23 -16.71
N ILE A 8 -19.79 6.04 -15.81
CA ILE A 8 -19.58 5.47 -14.47
C ILE A 8 -19.07 4.03 -14.55
N ALA A 9 -19.59 3.23 -15.49
CA ALA A 9 -19.10 1.87 -15.73
C ALA A 9 -17.66 1.84 -16.26
N GLY A 10 -17.25 2.79 -17.09
CA GLY A 10 -15.89 2.91 -17.61
C GLY A 10 -14.85 3.28 -16.54
N ILE A 11 -15.21 4.18 -15.62
CA ILE A 11 -14.31 4.64 -14.54
C ILE A 11 -14.20 3.58 -13.44
N LEU A 12 -15.27 2.85 -13.15
CA LEU A 12 -15.23 1.73 -12.21
C LEU A 12 -14.34 0.57 -12.71
N VAL A 13 -14.31 0.36 -14.04
CA VAL A 13 -13.37 -0.58 -14.69
C VAL A 13 -11.94 -0.10 -14.52
N SER A 14 -11.64 1.19 -14.53
CA SER A 14 -10.29 1.73 -14.32
C SER A 14 -9.80 1.58 -12.88
N PHE A 15 -10.68 1.63 -11.87
CA PHE A 15 -10.31 1.37 -10.47
C PHE A 15 -10.09 -0.14 -10.20
N ILE A 16 -10.86 -0.99 -10.90
CA ILE A 16 -10.72 -2.46 -10.86
C ILE A 16 -9.66 -2.93 -11.87
N SER A 17 -9.27 -2.11 -12.85
CA SER A 17 -8.10 -2.28 -13.72
C SER A 17 -6.79 -1.96 -13.00
N LEU A 18 -6.78 -1.97 -11.66
CA LEU A 18 -5.57 -1.79 -10.85
C LEU A 18 -4.49 -2.82 -11.19
N VAL A 19 -4.88 -3.91 -11.79
CA VAL A 19 -3.99 -4.86 -12.45
C VAL A 19 -4.78 -5.48 -13.62
N GLU A 20 -4.66 -4.94 -14.83
CA GLU A 20 -4.73 -5.78 -16.02
C GLU A 20 -3.47 -6.66 -16.08
N ALA A 21 -3.09 -7.25 -14.95
CA ALA A 21 -2.26 -8.39 -14.90
C ALA A 21 -3.09 -9.58 -15.35
N ASP A 22 -2.50 -10.45 -16.12
CA ASP A 22 -2.90 -11.83 -16.22
C ASP A 22 -3.42 -12.26 -14.84
N SER A 23 -4.70 -12.60 -14.74
CA SER A 23 -5.41 -12.84 -13.48
C SER A 23 -5.02 -14.16 -12.81
N SER A 24 -3.81 -14.64 -13.04
CA SER A 24 -3.25 -15.76 -12.32
C SER A 24 -2.30 -15.24 -11.25
N TYR A 25 -2.72 -15.29 -10.00
CA TYR A 25 -1.83 -15.19 -8.83
C TYR A 25 -1.09 -16.50 -8.60
N SER A 26 -0.92 -17.28 -9.66
CA SER A 26 -0.42 -18.65 -9.61
C SER A 26 0.97 -18.74 -9.03
N TYR A 27 1.82 -17.73 -9.22
CA TYR A 27 3.15 -17.69 -8.64
C TYR A 27 3.10 -17.43 -7.13
N ILE A 28 2.37 -16.42 -6.69
CA ILE A 28 2.20 -16.10 -5.27
C ILE A 28 1.53 -17.27 -4.55
N GLU A 29 0.49 -17.86 -5.13
CA GLU A 29 -0.29 -18.93 -4.51
C GLU A 29 0.44 -20.27 -4.41
N GLN A 30 1.52 -20.50 -5.18
CA GLN A 30 2.41 -21.66 -5.03
C GLN A 30 3.17 -21.64 -3.68
N HIS A 31 3.33 -20.47 -3.07
CA HIS A 31 4.00 -20.34 -1.79
C HIS A 31 3.00 -20.50 -0.64
N PRO A 32 3.34 -21.22 0.45
CA PRO A 32 2.40 -21.49 1.53
C PRO A 32 1.89 -20.21 2.19
N LEU A 33 0.57 -20.08 2.35
CA LEU A 33 -0.03 -19.08 3.21
C LEU A 33 0.21 -19.49 4.67
N LYS A 34 0.76 -18.59 5.46
CA LYS A 34 1.09 -18.77 6.86
C LYS A 34 0.33 -17.77 7.71
N ILE A 35 0.20 -18.07 9.00
CA ILE A 35 -0.40 -17.18 10.00
C ILE A 35 0.64 -16.92 11.08
N ALA A 36 0.77 -15.67 11.49
CA ALA A 36 1.54 -15.26 12.66
C ALA A 36 0.67 -14.40 13.58
N VAL A 37 0.93 -14.45 14.88
CA VAL A 37 0.34 -13.51 15.82
C VAL A 37 1.28 -12.31 15.95
N ALA A 38 0.81 -11.14 15.58
CA ALA A 38 1.53 -9.88 15.66
C ALA A 38 0.59 -8.80 16.22
N ASN A 39 1.07 -7.99 17.15
CA ASN A 39 0.28 -6.90 17.74
C ASN A 39 -1.14 -7.34 18.21
N ASN A 40 -1.23 -8.54 18.81
CA ASN A 40 -2.46 -9.18 19.32
C ASN A 40 -3.53 -9.53 18.27
N ILE A 41 -3.15 -9.63 17.01
CA ILE A 41 -4.01 -10.11 15.92
C ILE A 41 -3.33 -11.24 15.15
N GLU A 42 -4.12 -12.07 14.48
CA GLU A 42 -3.62 -13.02 13.48
C GLU A 42 -3.39 -12.28 12.16
N MET A 43 -2.22 -12.46 11.59
CA MET A 43 -1.84 -11.90 10.29
C MET A 43 -1.50 -13.02 9.33
N SER A 44 -2.14 -13.02 8.16
CA SER A 44 -1.80 -13.92 7.09
C SER A 44 -0.68 -13.35 6.22
N TYR A 45 0.29 -14.20 5.87
CA TYR A 45 1.47 -13.78 5.11
C TYR A 45 2.05 -14.91 4.26
N ARG A 46 2.91 -14.56 3.32
CA ARG A 46 3.75 -15.48 2.55
C ARG A 46 5.19 -14.98 2.53
N GLU A 47 6.13 -15.91 2.57
CA GLU A 47 7.55 -15.67 2.33
C GLU A 47 7.92 -16.30 0.99
N ILE A 48 8.52 -15.51 0.09
CA ILE A 48 8.85 -15.90 -1.28
C ILE A 48 10.31 -15.64 -1.51
N GLY A 49 11.04 -16.61 -2.04
CA GLY A 49 12.48 -16.53 -2.26
C GLY A 49 13.34 -17.22 -1.19
N VAL A 50 14.63 -17.03 -1.28
CA VAL A 50 15.63 -17.70 -0.41
C VAL A 50 15.72 -16.99 0.94
N ARG A 51 15.66 -17.77 2.03
CA ARG A 51 15.60 -17.23 3.40
C ARG A 51 16.81 -16.36 3.79
N ASP A 52 17.98 -16.67 3.27
CA ASP A 52 19.22 -15.97 3.62
C ASP A 52 19.43 -14.67 2.82
N ASN A 53 18.62 -14.44 1.81
CA ASN A 53 18.68 -13.21 1.00
C ASN A 53 18.22 -11.98 1.81
N PRO A 54 18.62 -10.75 1.42
CA PRO A 54 18.10 -9.51 1.99
C PRO A 54 16.57 -9.46 1.89
N LYS A 55 15.92 -8.82 2.87
CA LYS A 55 14.46 -8.87 3.06
C LYS A 55 13.77 -7.68 2.42
N VAL A 56 12.64 -7.95 1.78
CA VAL A 56 11.71 -6.93 1.27
C VAL A 56 10.33 -7.15 1.87
N LEU A 57 9.82 -6.14 2.56
CA LEU A 57 8.43 -6.11 3.04
C LEU A 57 7.58 -5.31 2.07
N LEU A 58 6.54 -5.93 1.50
CA LEU A 58 5.56 -5.25 0.66
C LEU A 58 4.27 -4.99 1.44
N ILE A 59 3.83 -3.73 1.48
CA ILE A 59 2.62 -3.29 2.20
C ILE A 59 1.60 -2.79 1.20
N MET A 60 0.44 -3.46 1.14
CA MET A 60 -0.63 -3.13 0.19
C MET A 60 -1.56 -2.01 0.70
N GLY A 61 -2.30 -1.42 -0.24
CA GLY A 61 -3.23 -0.31 0.01
C GLY A 61 -4.58 -0.72 0.56
N LEU A 62 -5.48 0.24 0.54
CA LEU A 62 -6.84 0.20 1.09
C LEU A 62 -7.66 -0.99 0.57
N GLY A 63 -8.16 -1.82 1.49
CA GLY A 63 -9.05 -2.95 1.18
C GLY A 63 -8.43 -4.05 0.34
N ALA A 64 -7.10 -4.03 0.12
CA ALA A 64 -6.43 -4.99 -0.75
C ALA A 64 -5.62 -6.03 0.04
N SER A 65 -5.71 -7.29 -0.38
CA SER A 65 -4.90 -8.38 0.12
C SER A 65 -3.51 -8.41 -0.51
N HIS A 66 -2.63 -9.24 0.04
CA HIS A 66 -1.29 -9.47 -0.50
C HIS A 66 -1.26 -9.93 -1.96
N LEU A 67 -2.33 -10.53 -2.48
CA LEU A 67 -2.41 -10.98 -3.87
C LEU A 67 -2.38 -9.81 -4.88
N VAL A 68 -2.87 -8.63 -4.48
CA VAL A 68 -2.94 -7.44 -5.35
C VAL A 68 -1.57 -6.91 -5.75
N HIS A 69 -0.48 -7.30 -5.07
CA HIS A 69 0.88 -7.02 -5.54
C HIS A 69 1.14 -7.59 -6.94
N GLY A 70 0.50 -8.71 -7.28
CA GLY A 70 0.63 -9.39 -8.56
C GLY A 70 1.93 -10.18 -8.71
N ASP A 71 1.84 -11.27 -9.46
CA ASP A 71 2.95 -12.21 -9.67
C ASP A 71 4.21 -11.56 -10.24
N ASN A 72 4.05 -10.64 -11.18
CA ASN A 72 5.19 -10.04 -11.90
C ASN A 72 6.04 -9.14 -11.01
N LEU A 73 5.43 -8.35 -10.10
CA LEU A 73 6.18 -7.53 -9.15
C LEU A 73 6.94 -8.40 -8.15
N VAL A 74 6.24 -9.36 -7.54
CA VAL A 74 6.81 -10.23 -6.49
C VAL A 74 7.94 -11.09 -7.08
N ARG A 75 7.71 -11.72 -8.23
CA ARG A 75 8.73 -12.51 -8.93
C ARG A 75 9.93 -11.68 -9.36
N GLY A 76 9.71 -10.45 -9.85
CA GLY A 76 10.80 -9.57 -10.25
C GLY A 76 11.72 -9.18 -9.08
N ILE A 77 11.16 -8.92 -7.91
CA ILE A 77 11.95 -8.64 -6.70
C ILE A 77 12.69 -9.91 -6.23
N GLU A 78 12.02 -11.06 -6.23
CA GLU A 78 12.63 -12.34 -5.86
C GLU A 78 13.78 -12.71 -6.81
N GLN A 79 13.60 -12.57 -8.12
CA GLN A 79 14.64 -12.84 -9.13
C GLN A 79 15.83 -11.86 -9.05
N ALA A 80 15.63 -10.68 -8.46
CA ALA A 80 16.71 -9.74 -8.18
C ALA A 80 17.54 -10.11 -6.94
N GLY A 81 17.25 -11.27 -6.30
CA GLY A 81 18.03 -11.79 -5.18
C GLY A 81 17.48 -11.44 -3.79
N TYR A 82 16.21 -11.07 -3.69
CA TYR A 82 15.58 -10.73 -2.41
C TYR A 82 14.63 -11.82 -1.90
N GLN A 83 14.46 -11.90 -0.59
CA GLN A 83 13.34 -12.61 0.02
C GLN A 83 12.19 -11.64 0.25
N VAL A 84 11.04 -11.93 -0.33
CA VAL A 84 9.86 -11.08 -0.29
C VAL A 84 8.87 -11.57 0.78
N LEU A 85 8.50 -10.69 1.70
CA LEU A 85 7.43 -10.87 2.68
C LEU A 85 6.22 -10.05 2.21
N ILE A 86 5.12 -10.73 1.91
CA ILE A 86 3.83 -10.13 1.59
C ILE A 86 2.80 -10.58 2.63
N PHE A 87 1.90 -9.70 3.00
CA PHE A 87 0.91 -9.99 4.05
C PHE A 87 -0.40 -9.25 3.81
N ASP A 88 -1.45 -9.72 4.45
CA ASP A 88 -2.72 -9.02 4.50
C ASP A 88 -2.73 -8.05 5.68
N ASN A 89 -2.99 -6.77 5.41
CA ASN A 89 -3.24 -5.80 6.47
C ASN A 89 -4.41 -6.28 7.35
N ARG A 90 -4.46 -5.82 8.62
CA ARG A 90 -5.65 -6.03 9.45
C ARG A 90 -6.91 -5.68 8.67
N ASP A 91 -7.96 -6.44 8.90
CA ASP A 91 -9.26 -6.27 8.26
C ASP A 91 -9.34 -6.71 6.79
N THR A 92 -8.27 -7.29 6.21
CA THR A 92 -8.28 -7.82 4.84
C THR A 92 -7.81 -9.28 4.80
N GLY A 93 -8.15 -9.96 3.71
CA GLY A 93 -7.66 -11.29 3.39
C GLY A 93 -7.89 -12.30 4.51
N GLY A 94 -6.82 -13.01 4.87
CA GLY A 94 -6.79 -13.99 5.96
C GLY A 94 -6.38 -13.43 7.32
N SER A 95 -6.11 -12.12 7.42
CA SER A 95 -5.80 -11.47 8.70
C SER A 95 -7.06 -11.19 9.51
N THR A 96 -6.90 -10.94 10.81
CA THR A 96 -8.01 -10.65 11.73
C THR A 96 -8.95 -9.57 11.16
N ARG A 97 -10.24 -9.89 11.12
CA ARG A 97 -11.32 -9.04 10.65
C ARG A 97 -11.94 -8.27 11.80
N PHE A 98 -12.37 -7.03 11.52
CA PHE A 98 -13.03 -6.15 12.48
C PHE A 98 -14.52 -5.95 12.14
N ASP A 99 -15.13 -6.96 11.54
CA ASP A 99 -16.53 -6.90 11.06
C ASP A 99 -17.53 -6.63 12.19
N ASP A 100 -17.26 -7.11 13.42
CA ASP A 100 -18.09 -6.87 14.60
C ASP A 100 -18.16 -5.38 15.01
N TRP A 101 -17.19 -4.56 14.59
CA TRP A 101 -17.24 -3.12 14.81
C TRP A 101 -18.30 -2.44 13.94
N GLY A 102 -18.75 -3.11 12.88
CA GLY A 102 -19.74 -2.62 11.94
C GLY A 102 -19.17 -1.68 10.87
N GLN A 103 -20.07 -0.93 10.21
CA GLN A 103 -19.71 0.01 9.16
C GLN A 103 -19.86 1.46 9.67
N PRO A 104 -18.83 2.31 9.52
CA PRO A 104 -18.94 3.71 9.88
C PRO A 104 -19.91 4.44 8.95
N THR A 105 -20.66 5.38 9.50
CA THR A 105 -21.44 6.32 8.69
C THR A 105 -20.48 7.37 8.11
N ILE A 106 -19.94 7.12 6.92
CA ILE A 106 -18.83 7.86 6.31
C ILE A 106 -19.11 9.37 6.29
N TRP A 107 -20.27 9.82 5.79
CA TRP A 107 -20.58 11.25 5.70
C TRP A 107 -20.55 11.95 7.06
N TRP A 108 -20.95 11.26 8.13
CA TRP A 108 -20.91 11.79 9.49
C TRP A 108 -19.49 11.91 10.00
N GLN A 109 -18.64 10.93 9.74
CA GLN A 109 -17.24 10.95 10.13
C GLN A 109 -16.44 12.03 9.36
N LEU A 110 -16.72 12.19 8.06
CA LEU A 110 -16.15 13.28 7.27
C LEU A 110 -16.58 14.67 7.76
N LEU A 111 -17.85 14.80 8.20
CA LEU A 111 -18.30 16.05 8.82
C LEU A 111 -17.59 16.32 10.14
N LYS A 112 -17.38 15.29 10.98
CA LYS A 112 -16.58 15.42 12.20
C LYS A 112 -15.16 15.89 11.89
N ASP A 113 -14.47 15.26 10.93
CA ASP A 113 -13.12 15.65 10.51
C ASP A 113 -13.08 17.10 10.05
N LYS A 114 -14.01 17.50 9.18
CA LYS A 114 -14.13 18.88 8.67
C LYS A 114 -14.34 19.91 9.78
N LEU A 115 -15.04 19.54 10.86
CA LEU A 115 -15.30 20.38 12.03
C LEU A 115 -14.18 20.28 13.08
N GLY A 116 -13.12 19.50 12.84
CA GLY A 116 -12.00 19.30 13.75
C GLY A 116 -12.31 18.35 14.92
N PHE A 117 -13.39 17.58 14.85
CA PHE A 117 -13.70 16.55 15.83
C PHE A 117 -12.98 15.23 15.48
N ARG A 118 -12.75 14.42 16.50
CA ARG A 118 -12.12 13.11 16.36
C ARG A 118 -12.99 12.15 15.55
N VAL A 119 -12.39 11.48 14.57
CA VAL A 119 -13.03 10.43 13.77
C VAL A 119 -13.03 9.11 14.56
N ASP A 120 -14.15 8.38 14.52
CA ASP A 120 -14.26 7.06 15.14
C ASP A 120 -13.77 6.00 14.16
N ALA A 121 -12.84 5.18 14.62
CA ALA A 121 -12.33 4.03 13.88
C ALA A 121 -11.88 2.93 14.85
N PRO A 122 -11.99 1.64 14.48
CA PRO A 122 -11.60 0.53 15.34
C PRO A 122 -10.08 0.48 15.57
N TYR A 123 -9.31 1.08 14.69
CA TYR A 123 -7.85 1.19 14.72
C TYR A 123 -7.40 2.49 14.01
N ALA A 124 -6.11 2.74 14.00
CA ALA A 124 -5.46 3.84 13.30
C ALA A 124 -4.31 3.30 12.41
N LEU A 125 -3.62 4.15 11.64
CA LEU A 125 -2.44 3.72 10.87
C LEU A 125 -1.30 3.29 11.80
N GLU A 126 -1.21 3.85 13.00
CA GLU A 126 -0.26 3.43 14.04
C GLU A 126 -0.40 1.96 14.42
N ASP A 127 -1.65 1.48 14.52
CA ASP A 127 -1.92 0.06 14.80
C ASP A 127 -1.47 -0.83 13.63
N MET A 128 -1.67 -0.36 12.39
CA MET A 128 -1.23 -1.08 11.18
C MET A 128 0.29 -1.07 11.03
N THR A 129 0.95 -0.01 11.46
CA THR A 129 2.41 0.07 11.53
C THR A 129 2.95 -0.90 12.59
N ALA A 130 2.33 -0.96 13.76
CA ALA A 130 2.69 -1.91 14.80
C ALA A 130 2.47 -3.37 14.36
N ASP A 131 1.47 -3.64 13.51
CA ASP A 131 1.28 -4.96 12.90
C ASP A 131 2.46 -5.34 12.01
N ALA A 132 2.90 -4.41 11.15
CA ALA A 132 4.03 -4.66 10.26
C ALA A 132 5.33 -4.93 11.03
N VAL A 133 5.60 -4.16 12.09
CA VAL A 133 6.74 -4.40 12.99
C VAL A 133 6.61 -5.75 13.69
N GLY A 134 5.44 -6.04 14.27
CA GLY A 134 5.19 -7.31 14.95
C GLY A 134 5.28 -8.52 14.02
N LEU A 135 4.93 -8.35 12.73
CA LEU A 135 5.11 -9.40 11.73
C LEU A 135 6.59 -9.64 11.43
N LEU A 136 7.40 -8.57 11.27
CA LEU A 136 8.85 -8.72 11.12
C LEU A 136 9.46 -9.49 12.31
N ASP A 137 9.03 -9.17 13.53
CA ASP A 137 9.47 -9.88 14.75
C ASP A 137 9.06 -11.36 14.71
N ALA A 138 7.80 -11.65 14.37
CA ALA A 138 7.26 -13.00 14.35
C ALA A 138 7.94 -13.91 13.32
N VAL A 139 8.42 -13.35 12.18
CA VAL A 139 9.15 -14.11 11.15
C VAL A 139 10.67 -14.10 11.35
N GLY A 140 11.15 -13.33 12.35
CA GLY A 140 12.56 -13.25 12.71
C GLY A 140 13.39 -12.37 11.76
N TYR A 141 12.80 -11.31 11.21
CA TYR A 141 13.49 -10.33 10.37
C TYR A 141 13.92 -9.14 11.25
N GLU A 142 15.21 -8.88 11.29
CA GLU A 142 15.75 -7.72 12.02
C GLU A 142 15.38 -6.41 11.32
N ASP A 143 15.58 -6.36 10.02
CA ASP A 143 15.24 -5.23 9.16
C ASP A 143 14.76 -5.71 7.78
N ALA A 144 14.22 -4.80 6.98
CA ALA A 144 13.82 -5.04 5.60
C ALA A 144 13.86 -3.75 4.76
N HIS A 145 14.00 -3.90 3.44
CA HIS A 145 13.55 -2.87 2.51
C HIS A 145 12.03 -2.82 2.54
N VAL A 146 11.46 -1.65 2.72
CA VAL A 146 10.00 -1.50 2.87
C VAL A 146 9.43 -0.79 1.65
N ILE A 147 8.53 -1.46 0.94
CA ILE A 147 7.84 -0.91 -0.22
C ILE A 147 6.35 -0.85 0.10
N GLY A 148 5.77 0.34 0.13
CA GLY A 148 4.35 0.55 0.43
C GLY A 148 3.60 1.22 -0.71
N PHE A 149 2.40 0.72 -1.00
CA PHE A 149 1.52 1.21 -2.07
C PHE A 149 0.30 1.91 -1.48
N SER A 150 0.00 3.15 -1.92
CA SER A 150 -1.19 3.90 -1.49
C SER A 150 -1.26 4.02 0.04
N MET A 151 -2.30 3.50 0.70
CA MET A 151 -2.36 3.41 2.17
C MET A 151 -1.16 2.64 2.74
N GLY A 152 -0.70 1.59 2.07
CA GLY A 152 0.51 0.87 2.47
C GLY A 152 1.77 1.74 2.45
N GLY A 153 1.83 2.74 1.55
CA GLY A 153 2.88 3.76 1.56
C GLY A 153 2.79 4.69 2.78
N MET A 154 1.56 5.00 3.26
CA MET A 154 1.38 5.75 4.50
C MET A 154 1.90 4.95 5.72
N ILE A 155 1.63 3.64 5.75
CA ILE A 155 2.13 2.74 6.80
C ILE A 155 3.66 2.62 6.72
N ALA A 156 4.22 2.47 5.51
CA ALA A 156 5.66 2.38 5.29
C ALA A 156 6.40 3.66 5.71
N GLN A 157 5.84 4.84 5.40
CA GLN A 157 6.36 6.14 5.85
C GLN A 157 6.38 6.20 7.39
N GLN A 158 5.29 5.79 8.05
CA GLN A 158 5.21 5.80 9.49
C GLN A 158 6.17 4.78 10.13
N LEU A 159 6.34 3.61 9.52
CA LEU A 159 7.32 2.61 9.95
C LEU A 159 8.74 3.18 9.85
N ALA A 160 9.11 3.81 8.74
CA ALA A 160 10.42 4.43 8.56
C ALA A 160 10.67 5.59 9.54
N ALA A 161 9.64 6.37 9.88
CA ALA A 161 9.77 7.48 10.82
C ALA A 161 9.91 7.03 12.29
N LYS A 162 9.17 5.99 12.69
CA LYS A 162 9.09 5.54 14.10
C LYS A 162 10.04 4.39 14.43
N HIS A 163 10.41 3.60 13.44
CA HIS A 163 11.24 2.40 13.58
C HIS A 163 12.33 2.36 12.50
N PRO A 164 13.20 3.40 12.40
CA PRO A 164 14.20 3.50 11.35
C PRO A 164 15.22 2.34 11.37
N ASP A 165 15.45 1.74 12.52
CA ASP A 165 16.27 0.55 12.72
C ASP A 165 15.71 -0.72 12.07
N ARG A 166 14.41 -0.72 11.73
CA ARG A 166 13.73 -1.84 11.07
C ARG A 166 13.62 -1.66 9.56
N VAL A 167 14.05 -0.50 9.03
CA VAL A 167 13.88 -0.11 7.62
C VAL A 167 15.25 0.13 6.96
N ARG A 168 15.64 -0.71 6.02
CA ARG A 168 16.87 -0.52 5.23
C ARG A 168 16.72 0.61 4.22
N THR A 169 15.64 0.57 3.46
CA THR A 169 15.22 1.63 2.55
C THR A 169 13.71 1.74 2.56
N LEU A 170 13.19 2.91 2.25
CA LEU A 170 11.79 3.16 2.03
C LEU A 170 11.51 3.36 0.53
N THR A 171 10.53 2.65 -0.03
CA THR A 171 9.92 3.00 -1.31
C THR A 171 8.45 3.32 -1.09
N SER A 172 8.06 4.57 -1.31
CA SER A 172 6.69 5.06 -1.16
C SER A 172 6.05 5.26 -2.53
N VAL A 173 5.05 4.42 -2.87
CA VAL A 173 4.43 4.40 -4.20
C VAL A 173 3.01 4.95 -4.14
N MET A 174 2.66 5.92 -5.00
CA MET A 174 1.33 6.54 -5.14
C MET A 174 0.65 6.83 -3.78
N SER A 175 1.40 7.43 -2.83
CA SER A 175 0.99 7.64 -1.45
C SER A 175 0.93 9.12 -1.08
N THR A 176 0.57 9.42 0.18
CA THR A 176 0.39 10.77 0.68
C THR A 176 0.81 10.90 2.14
N THR A 177 1.17 12.11 2.55
CA THR A 177 1.30 12.52 3.96
C THR A 177 -0.05 12.85 4.60
N PHE A 178 -1.10 12.96 3.77
CA PHE A 178 -2.43 13.43 4.15
C PHE A 178 -2.47 14.89 4.65
N ALA A 179 -1.54 15.73 4.16
CA ALA A 179 -1.52 17.15 4.49
C ALA A 179 -2.73 17.89 3.91
N LYS A 180 -3.37 18.74 4.71
CA LYS A 180 -4.65 19.40 4.38
C LYS A 180 -4.58 20.39 3.22
N HIS A 181 -3.40 20.89 2.87
CA HIS A 181 -3.21 21.84 1.78
C HIS A 181 -3.05 21.18 0.41
N LEU A 182 -2.89 19.86 0.36
CA LEU A 182 -2.72 19.12 -0.88
C LEU A 182 -4.04 19.00 -1.65
N PRO A 183 -3.98 18.88 -2.98
CA PRO A 183 -5.19 18.82 -3.80
C PRO A 183 -6.03 17.59 -3.46
N PRO A 184 -7.37 17.71 -3.40
CA PRO A 184 -8.24 16.57 -3.19
C PRO A 184 -8.23 15.64 -4.41
N PRO A 185 -8.78 14.41 -4.28
CA PRO A 185 -9.05 13.53 -5.41
C PRO A 185 -9.86 14.25 -6.50
N THR A 186 -9.71 13.82 -7.75
CA THR A 186 -10.61 14.27 -8.81
C THR A 186 -12.04 13.82 -8.51
N GLN A 187 -13.05 14.58 -8.99
CA GLN A 187 -14.47 14.25 -8.81
C GLN A 187 -14.81 12.82 -9.26
N ALA A 188 -14.18 12.36 -10.34
CA ALA A 188 -14.38 11.01 -10.86
C ALA A 188 -13.82 9.94 -9.90
N ALA A 189 -12.64 10.16 -9.34
CA ALA A 189 -12.01 9.25 -8.41
C ALA A 189 -12.75 9.23 -7.05
N GLU A 190 -13.19 10.39 -6.56
CA GLU A 190 -14.00 10.50 -5.34
C GLU A 190 -15.32 9.74 -5.47
N THR A 191 -16.03 9.90 -6.60
CA THR A 191 -17.26 9.17 -6.87
C THR A 191 -17.03 7.67 -6.89
N ALA A 192 -15.97 7.22 -7.59
CA ALA A 192 -15.64 5.80 -7.69
C ALA A 192 -15.28 5.18 -6.32
N LEU A 193 -14.55 5.91 -5.48
CA LEU A 193 -14.20 5.48 -4.12
C LEU A 193 -15.44 5.40 -3.22
N THR A 194 -16.32 6.39 -3.31
CA THR A 194 -17.57 6.44 -2.55
C THR A 194 -18.50 5.30 -2.94
N ASP A 195 -18.68 5.03 -4.24
CA ASP A 195 -19.50 3.92 -4.73
C ASP A 195 -18.96 2.56 -4.28
N LEU A 196 -17.63 2.42 -4.23
CA LEU A 196 -16.99 1.20 -3.77
C LEU A 196 -17.17 1.00 -2.24
N ALA A 197 -17.06 2.09 -1.47
CA ALA A 197 -17.17 2.07 -0.02
C ALA A 197 -18.63 2.03 0.48
N SER A 198 -19.62 2.39 -0.35
CA SER A 198 -21.05 2.39 0.04
C SER A 198 -21.63 1.00 0.27
N GLY A 199 -20.95 -0.05 -0.19
CA GLY A 199 -21.42 -1.43 -0.07
C GLY A 199 -22.69 -1.77 -0.89
N GLU A 200 -23.21 -0.84 -1.68
CA GLU A 200 -24.37 -1.06 -2.58
C GLU A 200 -24.00 -1.93 -3.80
N THR A 201 -23.24 -2.97 -3.55
CA THR A 201 -22.77 -3.89 -4.59
C THR A 201 -23.57 -5.18 -4.49
N SER A 202 -24.09 -5.70 -5.59
CA SER A 202 -24.71 -7.04 -5.59
C SER A 202 -23.70 -8.08 -5.06
N GLU A 203 -24.18 -9.09 -4.34
CA GLU A 203 -23.31 -10.13 -3.76
C GLU A 203 -22.37 -10.76 -4.82
N SER A 204 -22.88 -11.01 -6.03
CA SER A 204 -22.09 -11.55 -7.15
C SER A 204 -20.93 -10.63 -7.57
N ARG A 205 -21.12 -9.31 -7.47
CA ARG A 205 -20.08 -8.32 -7.76
C ARG A 205 -19.07 -8.22 -6.61
N ALA A 206 -19.54 -8.24 -5.37
CA ALA A 206 -18.66 -8.28 -4.20
C ALA A 206 -17.76 -9.51 -4.22
N GLU A 207 -18.31 -10.69 -4.57
CA GLU A 207 -17.52 -11.91 -4.74
C GLU A 207 -16.50 -11.80 -5.87
N ALA A 208 -16.85 -11.22 -7.01
CA ALA A 208 -15.90 -10.99 -8.12
C ALA A 208 -14.76 -10.03 -7.72
N ILE A 209 -15.05 -9.04 -6.87
CA ILE A 209 -14.05 -8.12 -6.33
C ILE A 209 -13.13 -8.85 -5.33
N ARG A 210 -13.70 -9.68 -4.43
CA ARG A 210 -12.90 -10.51 -3.48
C ARG A 210 -11.98 -11.50 -4.21
N LYS A 211 -12.44 -12.12 -5.30
CA LYS A 211 -11.60 -13.00 -6.15
C LYS A 211 -10.39 -12.27 -6.76
N ARG A 212 -10.45 -10.94 -6.87
CA ARG A 212 -9.32 -10.09 -7.28
C ARG A 212 -8.48 -9.61 -6.11
N GLY A 213 -8.73 -10.10 -4.90
CA GLY A 213 -7.99 -9.76 -3.68
C GLY A 213 -8.44 -8.47 -3.00
N PHE A 214 -9.58 -7.89 -3.38
CA PHE A 214 -10.12 -6.68 -2.73
C PHE A 214 -11.29 -7.01 -1.80
N TYR A 215 -11.34 -6.31 -0.68
CA TYR A 215 -12.31 -6.47 0.41
C TYR A 215 -13.07 -5.16 0.64
N PRO A 216 -14.15 -4.89 -0.13
CA PRO A 216 -14.90 -3.63 -0.04
C PRO A 216 -15.43 -3.35 1.37
N GLU A 217 -15.79 -4.41 2.10
CA GLU A 217 -16.33 -4.33 3.45
C GLU A 217 -15.32 -3.80 4.50
N SER A 218 -14.01 -3.88 4.24
CA SER A 218 -12.98 -3.33 5.12
C SER A 218 -12.63 -1.87 4.79
N MET A 219 -12.86 -1.46 3.54
CA MET A 219 -12.45 -0.14 3.05
C MET A 219 -12.97 1.02 3.91
N PRO A 220 -14.24 1.05 4.36
CA PRO A 220 -14.72 2.14 5.21
C PRO A 220 -13.98 2.24 6.53
N ARG A 221 -13.67 1.12 7.20
CA ARG A 221 -12.94 1.10 8.47
C ARG A 221 -11.48 1.52 8.31
N GLN A 222 -10.80 1.02 7.28
CA GLN A 222 -9.43 1.43 6.96
C GLN A 222 -9.36 2.91 6.52
N MET A 223 -10.35 3.39 5.76
CA MET A 223 -10.45 4.81 5.43
C MET A 223 -10.58 5.68 6.68
N MET A 224 -11.41 5.26 7.65
CA MET A 224 -11.52 5.98 8.93
C MET A 224 -10.22 5.92 9.73
N ALA A 225 -9.40 4.88 9.61
CA ALA A 225 -8.07 4.83 10.21
C ALA A 225 -7.15 5.91 9.63
N ILE A 226 -7.19 6.14 8.31
CA ILE A 226 -6.45 7.24 7.65
C ILE A 226 -6.90 8.59 8.20
N PHE A 227 -8.20 8.87 8.23
CA PHE A 227 -8.76 10.13 8.75
C PHE A 227 -8.47 10.33 10.24
N LYS A 228 -8.54 9.27 11.05
CA LYS A 228 -8.23 9.31 12.47
C LYS A 228 -6.77 9.68 12.74
N THR A 229 -5.86 9.19 11.92
CA THR A 229 -4.43 9.50 11.99
C THR A 229 -4.15 10.92 11.47
N GLY A 230 -4.81 11.34 10.40
CA GLY A 230 -4.72 12.69 9.85
C GLY A 230 -3.37 13.03 9.20
N ASP A 231 -3.00 14.30 9.22
CA ASP A 231 -1.78 14.85 8.61
C ASP A 231 -0.51 14.34 9.32
N ARG A 232 0.35 13.65 8.57
CA ARG A 232 1.61 13.05 9.06
C ARG A 232 2.86 13.79 8.57
N SER A 233 2.72 15.00 8.04
CA SER A 233 3.85 15.77 7.46
C SER A 233 5.00 15.94 8.45
N ASN A 234 4.70 16.22 9.72
CA ASN A 234 5.73 16.38 10.75
C ASN A 234 6.47 15.07 11.05
N GLU A 235 5.77 13.94 10.98
CA GLU A 235 6.33 12.61 11.17
C GLU A 235 7.18 12.22 9.95
N VAL A 236 6.67 12.38 8.73
CA VAL A 236 7.38 12.08 7.48
C VAL A 236 8.67 12.88 7.36
N LYS A 237 8.70 14.11 7.83
CA LYS A 237 9.90 14.96 7.87
C LYS A 237 11.03 14.39 8.75
N THR A 238 10.75 13.47 9.67
CA THR A 238 11.75 12.85 10.54
C THR A 238 12.39 11.61 9.91
N ILE A 239 11.93 11.17 8.74
CA ILE A 239 12.50 10.01 8.03
C ILE A 239 13.93 10.33 7.62
N ASP A 240 14.87 9.46 8.01
CA ASP A 240 16.31 9.57 7.74
C ASP A 240 16.88 8.30 7.11
N VAL A 241 16.03 7.44 6.54
CA VAL A 241 16.44 6.29 5.75
C VAL A 241 16.43 6.63 4.26
N ASP A 242 17.28 5.97 3.48
CA ASP A 242 17.30 6.14 2.03
C ASP A 242 15.89 5.91 1.47
N THR A 243 15.36 6.90 0.74
CA THR A 243 13.96 6.92 0.32
C THR A 243 13.79 7.18 -1.17
N LEU A 244 13.01 6.31 -1.80
CA LEU A 244 12.50 6.47 -3.17
C LEU A 244 10.99 6.75 -3.13
N VAL A 245 10.56 7.84 -3.74
CA VAL A 245 9.15 8.19 -3.92
C VAL A 245 8.79 7.95 -5.39
N ILE A 246 7.79 7.13 -5.64
CA ILE A 246 7.27 6.86 -6.99
C ILE A 246 5.81 7.31 -7.07
N HIS A 247 5.47 8.05 -8.13
CA HIS A 247 4.09 8.51 -8.33
C HIS A 247 3.69 8.49 -9.80
N GLY A 248 2.39 8.39 -10.05
CA GLY A 248 1.82 8.50 -11.39
C GLY A 248 1.47 9.95 -11.72
N ALA A 249 1.85 10.42 -12.92
CA ALA A 249 1.50 11.77 -13.39
C ALA A 249 -0.01 11.96 -13.56
N ASP A 250 -0.73 10.87 -13.85
CA ASP A 250 -2.18 10.87 -14.13
C ASP A 250 -3.00 10.29 -12.95
N ASP A 251 -2.40 10.24 -11.75
CA ASP A 251 -3.10 9.77 -10.55
C ASP A 251 -4.20 10.76 -10.13
N GLY A 252 -5.43 10.37 -10.40
CA GLY A 252 -6.61 11.18 -10.05
C GLY A 252 -7.15 10.91 -8.64
N LEU A 253 -6.69 9.85 -7.96
CA LEU A 253 -7.11 9.54 -6.59
C LEU A 253 -6.21 10.23 -5.57
N ILE A 254 -4.91 10.07 -5.73
CA ILE A 254 -3.89 10.78 -4.96
C ILE A 254 -3.06 11.57 -5.98
N PRO A 255 -3.40 12.84 -6.26
CA PRO A 255 -2.69 13.61 -7.27
C PRO A 255 -1.17 13.67 -7.06
N PRO A 256 -0.34 13.81 -8.12
CA PRO A 256 1.13 13.72 -8.02
C PRO A 256 1.76 14.72 -7.05
N ALA A 257 1.11 15.85 -6.77
CA ALA A 257 1.52 16.81 -5.74
C ALA A 257 1.71 16.17 -4.34
N HIS A 258 1.06 15.04 -4.07
CA HIS A 258 1.25 14.31 -2.81
C HIS A 258 2.59 13.58 -2.76
N GLY A 259 3.01 13.00 -3.88
CA GLY A 259 4.34 12.40 -4.01
C GLY A 259 5.44 13.46 -3.96
N GLU A 260 5.25 14.58 -4.67
CA GLU A 260 6.15 15.73 -4.65
C GLU A 260 6.33 16.23 -3.20
N HIS A 261 5.24 16.48 -2.49
CA HIS A 261 5.28 16.91 -1.10
C HIS A 261 5.97 15.88 -0.16
N THR A 262 5.75 14.58 -0.38
CA THR A 262 6.44 13.54 0.38
C THR A 262 7.95 13.62 0.16
N ALA A 263 8.38 13.76 -1.10
CA ALA A 263 9.79 13.87 -1.45
C ALA A 263 10.42 15.18 -0.91
N GLU A 264 9.70 16.29 -0.94
CA GLU A 264 10.17 17.58 -0.37
C GLU A 264 10.42 17.50 1.14
N LEU A 265 9.63 16.71 1.86
CA LEU A 265 9.77 16.56 3.31
C LEU A 265 10.92 15.65 3.72
N ILE A 266 11.24 14.63 2.92
CA ILE A 266 12.27 13.64 3.24
C ILE A 266 13.60 14.06 2.61
N ARG A 267 14.54 14.44 3.45
CA ARG A 267 15.84 14.91 2.98
C ARG A 267 16.61 13.82 2.24
N GLY A 268 17.03 14.11 1.00
CA GLY A 268 17.82 13.21 0.18
C GLY A 268 17.01 12.13 -0.53
N SER A 269 15.68 12.18 -0.45
CA SER A 269 14.83 11.26 -1.22
C SER A 269 14.95 11.49 -2.72
N GLU A 270 14.79 10.42 -3.49
CA GLU A 270 14.62 10.45 -4.94
C GLU A 270 13.13 10.46 -5.28
N LEU A 271 12.72 11.26 -6.28
CA LEU A 271 11.35 11.30 -6.79
C LEU A 271 11.30 10.87 -8.25
N VAL A 272 10.45 9.89 -8.54
CA VAL A 272 10.19 9.42 -9.90
C VAL A 272 8.70 9.55 -10.22
N ILE A 273 8.36 10.37 -11.21
CA ILE A 273 7.00 10.54 -11.72
C ILE A 273 6.87 9.81 -13.06
N PHE A 274 5.94 8.87 -13.15
CA PHE A 274 5.69 8.10 -14.37
C PHE A 274 4.55 8.71 -15.19
N PRO A 275 4.82 9.21 -16.42
CA PRO A 275 3.76 9.60 -17.35
C PRO A 275 2.87 8.41 -17.72
N GLY A 276 1.56 8.61 -17.87
CA GLY A 276 0.59 7.56 -18.20
C GLY A 276 0.21 6.64 -17.05
N MET A 277 0.85 6.78 -15.88
CA MET A 277 0.51 6.04 -14.68
C MET A 277 -0.54 6.82 -13.87
N GLY A 278 -1.68 6.20 -13.60
CA GLY A 278 -2.70 6.68 -12.67
C GLY A 278 -2.49 6.10 -11.27
N HIS A 279 -3.60 5.88 -10.53
CA HIS A 279 -3.56 5.16 -9.24
C HIS A 279 -3.54 3.63 -9.48
N ASN A 280 -2.74 3.18 -10.42
CA ASN A 280 -2.54 1.79 -10.84
C ASN A 280 -1.15 1.66 -11.45
N ILE A 281 -0.67 0.43 -11.62
CA ILE A 281 0.62 0.16 -12.25
C ILE A 281 0.38 -0.47 -13.62
N PRO A 282 0.48 0.31 -14.72
CA PRO A 282 0.36 -0.24 -16.07
C PRO A 282 1.44 -1.28 -16.38
N LYS A 283 1.11 -2.28 -17.23
CA LYS A 283 2.04 -3.37 -17.59
C LYS A 283 3.35 -2.88 -18.21
N ASP A 284 3.30 -1.80 -18.96
CA ASP A 284 4.45 -1.18 -19.62
C ASP A 284 5.30 -0.31 -18.66
N VAL A 285 4.70 0.17 -17.56
CA VAL A 285 5.40 0.92 -16.51
C VAL A 285 6.12 -0.01 -15.53
N LEU A 286 5.51 -1.17 -15.19
CA LEU A 286 6.01 -2.07 -14.16
C LEU A 286 7.49 -2.47 -14.31
N PRO A 287 8.02 -2.86 -15.50
CA PRO A 287 9.43 -3.25 -15.61
C PRO A 287 10.39 -2.10 -15.28
N LYS A 288 10.05 -0.88 -15.69
CA LYS A 288 10.87 0.30 -15.42
C LYS A 288 10.79 0.71 -13.94
N MET A 289 9.58 0.68 -13.37
CA MET A 289 9.36 0.94 -11.94
C MET A 289 10.12 -0.06 -11.07
N LEU A 290 10.08 -1.34 -11.44
CA LEU A 290 10.81 -2.41 -10.76
C LEU A 290 12.33 -2.18 -10.83
N GLY A 291 12.85 -1.70 -11.98
CA GLY A 291 14.26 -1.31 -12.11
C GLY A 291 14.67 -0.26 -11.08
N TYR A 292 13.91 0.84 -10.96
CA TYR A 292 14.17 1.89 -9.95
C TYR A 292 14.16 1.33 -8.51
N MET A 293 13.17 0.47 -8.18
CA MET A 293 13.08 -0.15 -6.86
C MET A 293 14.29 -1.02 -6.54
N ILE A 294 14.70 -1.88 -7.49
CA ILE A 294 15.83 -2.78 -7.33
C ILE A 294 17.14 -1.99 -7.20
N ASP A 295 17.36 -1.01 -8.07
CA ASP A 295 18.56 -0.17 -8.03
C ASP A 295 18.67 0.59 -6.71
N HIS A 296 17.55 1.12 -6.21
CA HIS A 296 17.49 1.79 -4.91
C HIS A 296 17.86 0.86 -3.75
N MET A 297 17.31 -0.34 -3.70
CA MET A 297 17.63 -1.34 -2.67
C MET A 297 19.08 -1.80 -2.77
N LYS A 298 19.57 -2.14 -3.97
CA LYS A 298 20.97 -2.58 -4.20
C LYS A 298 21.97 -1.52 -3.79
N THR A 299 21.73 -0.25 -4.09
CA THR A 299 22.63 0.84 -3.70
C THR A 299 22.83 0.90 -2.19
N ALA A 300 21.74 0.73 -1.42
CA ALA A 300 21.82 0.69 0.04
C ALA A 300 22.54 -0.57 0.57
N ASP A 301 22.33 -1.73 -0.07
CA ASP A 301 22.96 -2.99 0.32
C ASP A 301 24.46 -3.00 0.01
N TYR A 302 24.90 -2.47 -1.13
CA TYR A 302 26.33 -2.31 -1.45
C TYR A 302 27.00 -1.32 -0.50
N GLY A 303 26.34 -0.23 -0.15
CA GLY A 303 26.86 0.76 0.81
C GLY A 303 27.04 0.18 2.22
N LYS A 304 26.23 -0.80 2.61
CA LYS A 304 26.31 -1.51 3.91
C LYS A 304 27.12 -2.80 3.86
N GLY A 305 27.66 -3.18 2.67
CA GLY A 305 28.45 -4.41 2.48
C GLY A 305 27.62 -5.70 2.56
N THR A 306 26.31 -5.64 2.42
CA THR A 306 25.40 -6.79 2.46
C THR A 306 25.35 -7.56 1.13
N LEU A 307 25.70 -6.93 0.01
CA LEU A 307 25.89 -7.58 -1.30
C LEU A 307 27.35 -7.46 -1.74
N ASN A 308 27.89 -8.53 -2.31
CA ASN A 308 29.25 -8.53 -2.86
C ASN A 308 29.16 -8.23 -4.38
N PRO A 309 29.65 -7.07 -4.86
CA PRO A 309 29.56 -6.70 -6.28
C PRO A 309 30.35 -7.62 -7.24
N ALA A 310 31.10 -8.58 -6.71
CA ALA A 310 31.89 -9.54 -7.51
C ALA A 310 31.13 -10.83 -7.85
N LEU A 311 29.88 -10.99 -7.45
CA LEU A 311 29.07 -12.20 -7.66
C LEU A 311 27.86 -11.99 -8.59
N ASP A 312 27.66 -10.77 -9.15
CA ASP A 312 26.62 -10.44 -10.13
C ASP A 312 27.15 -10.44 -11.58
#